data_217328a05eb3dcc91668487b9887ce97
#
_entry.id   217328a05eb3dcc91668487b9887ce97
#
_cell.length_a   1.000
_cell.length_b   1.000
_cell.length_c   1.000
_cell.angle_alpha   90.00
_cell.angle_beta   90.00
_cell.angle_gamma   90.00
#
_symmetry.space_group_name_H-M   'P 1'
#
loop_
_entity.id
_entity.type
_entity.pdbx_description
1 polymer ?
#
loop_
_entity_poly.entity_id
_entity_poly.type
_entity_poly.pdbx_seq_one_letter_code
_entity_poly.pdbx_strand_id
1 'polypeptide(L)'
;LCDRRQRQMCIRDRDYTNTTVEWRLEANDTYKDKFGLTLMDKDNMPMILTASGALDANIVDAAKKGAFWDLSSYLQDSESYPNLSQANENVLKGLTVDGQIIGIPRTRAIGRYGLAYRTDWAEAVGITEPPKTIEDVYNMLYAFTYDDPDGNGVDDTYGLELCKYTGPLDVIQTWFGCGNEWVEQDGKLVPVHQTAEYKEALQWMRKIYEDGLVRPDWATVDTSTWEDGCKKGEAGCFLDTMDGAKRIWNYFTSNNVASVVDPSTTATMTMVGPIAKDANSEPRTLATSGYNGFYLITKSGAKTEEDLKNCLTFLDKMNDDPMLELADYGIEGISYDLNENGNVVLNPDYDASQTPNCGLNQAVAYIPNMSSVSHPLEKAESQIESEACQEVNEKYAVFNPALGYLANSATNAEVGTDIEQIIDDARTQYICGQIDDAGLDDAAQQWLDRGGAQLVEEVNELYAADTNK
;
A
#
# COMPACT_ATOMS: atom_id res chain seq x y z
N LEU A 1 -30.85 12.65 -9.24
CA LEU A 1 -31.71 13.07 -8.13
C LEU A 1 -31.11 12.56 -6.84
N CYS A 2 -30.45 13.46 -6.06
CA CYS A 2 -29.89 13.11 -4.75
C CYS A 2 -31.02 12.63 -3.83
N ASP A 3 -30.83 11.47 -3.20
CA ASP A 3 -31.72 10.98 -2.14
C ASP A 3 -31.77 12.00 -0.97
N ARG A 4 -32.82 11.91 -0.14
CA ARG A 4 -32.98 12.78 1.03
C ARG A 4 -31.80 12.73 2.00
N ARG A 5 -31.15 11.58 2.11
CA ARG A 5 -29.94 11.34 2.93
C ARG A 5 -28.73 12.07 2.37
N GLN A 6 -28.52 12.00 1.07
CA GLN A 6 -27.44 12.74 0.38
C GLN A 6 -27.53 14.23 0.61
N ARG A 7 -28.76 14.79 0.58
CA ARG A 7 -28.97 16.20 0.88
C ARG A 7 -28.57 16.56 2.31
N GLN A 8 -28.84 15.67 3.28
CA GLN A 8 -28.48 15.93 4.68
C GLN A 8 -26.98 15.89 4.93
N MET A 9 -26.25 14.99 4.27
CA MET A 9 -24.79 14.95 4.33
C MET A 9 -24.21 16.24 3.71
N CYS A 10 -24.64 16.60 2.49
CA CYS A 10 -24.19 17.83 1.81
C CYS A 10 -24.62 19.14 2.52
N ILE A 11 -25.52 19.10 3.48
CA ILE A 11 -25.85 20.25 4.35
C ILE A 11 -24.85 20.30 5.51
N ARG A 12 -24.54 19.17 6.12
CA ARG A 12 -23.64 19.10 7.28
C ARG A 12 -22.20 19.45 6.92
N ASP A 13 -21.69 18.97 5.78
CA ASP A 13 -20.36 19.34 5.31
C ASP A 13 -20.24 20.85 5.05
N ARG A 14 -21.26 21.45 4.41
CA ARG A 14 -21.31 22.90 4.19
C ARG A 14 -21.37 23.70 5.48
N ASP A 15 -22.21 23.29 6.41
CA ASP A 15 -22.38 23.97 7.69
C ASP A 15 -21.07 23.92 8.50
N TYR A 16 -20.34 22.79 8.43
CA TYR A 16 -19.08 22.62 9.13
C TYR A 16 -17.91 23.34 8.44
N THR A 17 -17.75 23.11 7.15
CA THR A 17 -16.61 23.69 6.39
C THR A 17 -16.85 25.12 5.94
N ASN A 18 -18.08 25.63 6.04
CA ASN A 18 -18.53 26.89 5.45
C ASN A 18 -18.22 26.99 3.94
N THR A 19 -18.25 25.84 3.26
CA THR A 19 -17.88 25.75 1.84
C THR A 19 -18.96 25.02 1.05
N THR A 20 -19.29 25.51 -0.13
CA THR A 20 -20.15 24.81 -1.10
C THR A 20 -19.28 24.22 -2.19
N VAL A 21 -19.32 22.89 -2.36
CA VAL A 21 -18.55 22.16 -3.36
C VAL A 21 -19.43 21.79 -4.53
N GLU A 22 -18.98 22.12 -5.74
CA GLU A 22 -19.52 21.61 -6.99
C GLU A 22 -18.72 20.39 -7.43
N TRP A 23 -19.34 19.22 -7.34
CA TRP A 23 -18.70 17.95 -7.66
C TRP A 23 -18.79 17.65 -9.16
N ARG A 24 -17.65 17.24 -9.74
CA ARG A 24 -17.56 16.64 -11.07
C ARG A 24 -17.06 15.22 -10.91
N LEU A 25 -18.01 14.29 -10.82
CA LEU A 25 -17.72 12.87 -10.60
C LEU A 25 -17.72 12.12 -11.93
N GLU A 26 -16.70 11.31 -12.14
CA GLU A 26 -16.57 10.44 -13.30
C GLU A 26 -16.45 8.98 -12.85
N ALA A 27 -16.87 8.07 -13.72
CA ALA A 27 -16.75 6.64 -13.44
C ALA A 27 -15.28 6.20 -13.41
N ASN A 28 -14.95 5.26 -12.52
CA ASN A 28 -13.56 4.84 -12.29
C ASN A 28 -12.87 4.28 -13.55
N ASP A 29 -13.60 3.54 -14.38
CA ASP A 29 -13.10 2.94 -15.62
C ASP A 29 -12.71 3.97 -16.70
N THR A 30 -13.34 5.14 -16.69
CA THR A 30 -13.06 6.25 -17.62
C THR A 30 -12.27 7.39 -16.99
N TYR A 31 -11.99 7.31 -15.68
CA TYR A 31 -11.42 8.43 -14.92
C TYR A 31 -10.08 8.91 -15.47
N LYS A 32 -9.17 8.00 -15.78
CA LYS A 32 -7.82 8.33 -16.27
C LYS A 32 -7.86 9.14 -17.59
N ASP A 33 -8.72 8.73 -18.51
CA ASP A 33 -8.88 9.42 -19.79
C ASP A 33 -9.50 10.81 -19.60
N LYS A 34 -10.50 10.92 -18.74
CA LYS A 34 -11.16 12.19 -18.41
C LYS A 34 -10.23 13.14 -17.67
N PHE A 35 -9.41 12.61 -16.76
CA PHE A 35 -8.38 13.39 -16.08
C PHE A 35 -7.40 14.03 -17.06
N GLY A 36 -6.87 13.25 -18.02
CA GLY A 36 -5.99 13.76 -19.07
C GLY A 36 -6.63 14.86 -19.92
N LEU A 37 -7.91 14.69 -20.30
CA LEU A 37 -8.67 15.73 -21.02
C LEU A 37 -8.86 16.99 -20.16
N THR A 38 -9.15 16.83 -18.88
CA THR A 38 -9.32 17.96 -17.94
C THR A 38 -8.04 18.77 -17.80
N LEU A 39 -6.87 18.11 -17.75
CA LEU A 39 -5.58 18.80 -17.70
C LEU A 39 -5.32 19.69 -18.92
N MET A 40 -5.92 19.37 -20.06
CA MET A 40 -5.80 20.16 -21.31
C MET A 40 -6.81 21.32 -21.39
N ASP A 41 -7.92 21.26 -20.65
CA ASP A 41 -9.00 22.26 -20.68
C ASP A 41 -8.78 23.34 -19.61
N LYS A 42 -7.96 24.33 -19.92
CA LYS A 42 -7.62 25.42 -19.00
C LYS A 42 -8.82 26.31 -18.63
N ASP A 43 -9.83 26.37 -19.49
CA ASP A 43 -10.97 27.27 -19.30
C ASP A 43 -11.99 26.70 -18.30
N ASN A 44 -12.07 25.37 -18.18
CA ASN A 44 -12.98 24.68 -17.27
C ASN A 44 -12.26 23.89 -16.17
N MET A 45 -11.01 24.24 -15.88
CA MET A 45 -10.21 23.58 -14.87
C MET A 45 -10.84 23.72 -13.46
N PRO A 46 -11.06 22.63 -12.71
CA PRO A 46 -11.51 22.72 -11.32
C PRO A 46 -10.43 23.32 -10.42
N MET A 47 -10.82 23.88 -9.28
CA MET A 47 -9.87 24.40 -8.29
C MET A 47 -9.06 23.26 -7.67
N ILE A 48 -9.75 22.15 -7.30
CA ILE A 48 -9.14 20.93 -6.77
C ILE A 48 -9.36 19.83 -7.81
N LEU A 49 -8.28 19.16 -8.21
CA LEU A 49 -8.30 18.04 -9.13
C LEU A 49 -7.71 16.82 -8.43
N THR A 50 -8.42 15.71 -8.41
CA THR A 50 -7.94 14.48 -7.78
C THR A 50 -7.20 13.63 -8.80
N ALA A 51 -5.93 13.35 -8.58
CA ALA A 51 -5.18 12.36 -9.34
C ALA A 51 -5.41 10.95 -8.76
N SER A 52 -5.41 9.93 -9.60
CA SER A 52 -5.51 8.52 -9.20
C SER A 52 -4.14 7.86 -9.29
N GLY A 53 -3.79 7.04 -8.30
CA GLY A 53 -2.51 6.34 -8.26
C GLY A 53 -1.33 7.25 -7.88
N ALA A 54 -0.17 6.96 -8.45
CA ALA A 54 1.07 7.70 -8.22
C ALA A 54 1.22 8.89 -9.19
N LEU A 55 2.25 9.68 -8.96
CA LEU A 55 2.66 10.76 -9.85
C LEU A 55 3.07 10.18 -11.22
N ASP A 56 2.49 10.69 -12.30
CA ASP A 56 2.77 10.25 -13.66
C ASP A 56 3.41 11.35 -14.53
N ALA A 57 3.95 10.97 -15.68
CA ALA A 57 4.65 11.87 -16.57
C ALA A 57 3.80 13.07 -17.06
N ASN A 58 2.49 12.89 -17.24
CA ASN A 58 1.60 13.98 -17.68
C ASN A 58 1.42 15.03 -16.59
N ILE A 59 1.29 14.56 -15.33
CA ILE A 59 1.19 15.44 -14.16
C ILE A 59 2.51 16.18 -13.95
N VAL A 60 3.65 15.47 -14.05
CA VAL A 60 4.98 16.07 -13.96
C VAL A 60 5.19 17.16 -15.04
N ASP A 61 4.83 16.87 -16.28
CA ASP A 61 4.93 17.85 -17.39
C ASP A 61 4.03 19.08 -17.15
N ALA A 62 2.79 18.86 -16.67
CA ALA A 62 1.90 19.96 -16.30
C ALA A 62 2.46 20.78 -15.13
N ALA A 63 3.05 20.14 -14.11
CA ALA A 63 3.68 20.81 -12.98
C ALA A 63 4.85 21.68 -13.41
N LYS A 64 5.76 21.15 -14.24
CA LYS A 64 6.89 21.89 -14.82
C LYS A 64 6.44 23.10 -15.67
N LYS A 65 5.25 23.02 -16.25
CA LYS A 65 4.61 24.15 -16.98
C LYS A 65 3.86 25.11 -16.05
N GLY A 66 3.92 24.89 -14.72
CA GLY A 66 3.33 25.77 -13.72
C GLY A 66 1.82 25.66 -13.56
N ALA A 67 1.21 24.49 -13.87
CA ALA A 67 -0.23 24.27 -13.78
C ALA A 67 -0.75 24.22 -12.33
N PHE A 68 0.09 23.86 -11.37
CA PHE A 68 -0.31 23.62 -9.98
C PHE A 68 0.37 24.60 -9.01
N TRP A 69 -0.24 24.80 -7.86
CA TRP A 69 0.34 25.53 -6.77
C TRP A 69 1.45 24.73 -6.06
N ASP A 70 2.51 25.43 -5.66
CA ASP A 70 3.49 24.90 -4.73
C ASP A 70 2.90 24.92 -3.32
N LEU A 71 2.81 23.74 -2.69
CA LEU A 71 2.20 23.54 -1.39
C LEU A 71 3.23 23.44 -0.25
N SER A 72 4.52 23.50 -0.55
CA SER A 72 5.61 23.21 0.40
C SER A 72 5.53 24.03 1.69
N SER A 73 5.31 25.34 1.60
CA SER A 73 5.20 26.19 2.78
C SER A 73 3.88 26.03 3.53
N TYR A 74 2.81 25.70 2.84
CA TYR A 74 1.48 25.53 3.42
C TYR A 74 1.35 24.23 4.22
N LEU A 75 1.94 23.13 3.74
CA LEU A 75 1.94 21.86 4.45
C LEU A 75 2.89 21.81 5.65
N GLN A 76 3.66 22.88 5.90
CA GLN A 76 4.44 23.07 7.11
C GLN A 76 3.75 23.99 8.13
N ASP A 77 2.66 24.65 7.75
CA ASP A 77 1.91 25.58 8.58
C ASP A 77 0.86 24.84 9.43
N SER A 78 1.29 24.32 10.57
CA SER A 78 0.43 23.58 11.51
C SER A 78 -0.59 24.46 12.26
N GLU A 79 -0.43 25.78 12.24
CA GLU A 79 -1.41 26.69 12.83
C GLU A 79 -2.63 26.86 11.91
N SER A 80 -2.39 27.02 10.61
CA SER A 80 -3.46 27.20 9.62
C SER A 80 -4.07 25.87 9.14
N TYR A 81 -3.25 24.81 9.07
CA TYR A 81 -3.64 23.49 8.51
C TYR A 81 -3.20 22.35 9.44
N PRO A 82 -3.84 22.22 10.63
CA PRO A 82 -3.40 21.28 11.66
C PRO A 82 -3.45 19.82 11.26
N ASN A 83 -4.32 19.43 10.33
CA ASN A 83 -4.40 18.07 9.81
C ASN A 83 -3.40 17.87 8.66
N LEU A 84 -3.47 18.68 7.62
CA LEU A 84 -2.65 18.50 6.41
C LEU A 84 -1.14 18.61 6.70
N SER A 85 -0.73 19.42 7.68
CA SER A 85 0.67 19.57 8.10
C SER A 85 1.26 18.31 8.75
N GLN A 86 0.45 17.32 9.09
CA GLN A 86 0.89 16.03 9.63
C GLN A 86 1.15 14.97 8.53
N ALA A 87 1.10 15.37 7.25
CA ALA A 87 1.42 14.46 6.15
C ALA A 87 2.86 13.93 6.29
N ASN A 88 3.03 12.64 6.07
CA ASN A 88 4.34 11.97 6.18
C ASN A 88 5.33 12.53 5.15
N GLU A 89 6.52 12.95 5.62
CA GLU A 89 7.55 13.57 4.77
C GLU A 89 8.02 12.65 3.62
N ASN A 90 8.16 11.35 3.85
CA ASN A 90 8.55 10.41 2.81
C ASN A 90 7.46 10.25 1.74
N VAL A 91 6.19 10.35 2.14
CA VAL A 91 5.05 10.36 1.21
C VAL A 91 5.06 11.63 0.37
N LEU A 92 5.33 12.78 0.99
CA LEU A 92 5.41 14.07 0.29
C LEU A 92 6.57 14.14 -0.71
N LYS A 93 7.70 13.46 -0.45
CA LYS A 93 8.80 13.32 -1.43
C LYS A 93 8.30 12.69 -2.73
N GLY A 94 7.41 11.70 -2.67
CA GLY A 94 6.77 11.07 -3.84
C GLY A 94 5.84 12.00 -4.63
N LEU A 95 5.50 13.18 -4.10
CA LEU A 95 4.64 14.19 -4.73
C LEU A 95 5.39 15.50 -5.03
N THR A 96 6.71 15.43 -5.11
CA THR A 96 7.59 16.58 -5.34
C THR A 96 8.07 16.61 -6.79
N VAL A 97 7.94 17.77 -7.43
CA VAL A 97 8.42 18.05 -8.79
C VAL A 97 9.27 19.32 -8.75
N ASP A 98 10.51 19.25 -9.22
CA ASP A 98 11.46 20.38 -9.23
C ASP A 98 11.56 21.08 -7.86
N GLY A 99 11.57 20.29 -6.76
CA GLY A 99 11.65 20.78 -5.38
C GLY A 99 10.37 21.40 -4.82
N GLN A 100 9.26 21.33 -5.54
CA GLN A 100 7.96 21.84 -5.12
C GLN A 100 7.00 20.67 -4.80
N ILE A 101 6.39 20.67 -3.64
CA ILE A 101 5.32 19.74 -3.31
C ILE A 101 4.05 20.19 -4.05
N ILE A 102 3.60 19.41 -5.02
CA ILE A 102 2.48 19.77 -5.89
C ILE A 102 1.16 19.10 -5.49
N GLY A 103 1.17 18.15 -4.57
CA GLY A 103 -0.01 17.37 -4.22
C GLY A 103 -0.18 17.13 -2.73
N ILE A 104 -1.44 16.97 -2.31
CA ILE A 104 -1.82 16.51 -0.97
C ILE A 104 -2.17 15.03 -1.08
N PRO A 105 -1.45 14.12 -0.41
CA PRO A 105 -1.69 12.69 -0.54
C PRO A 105 -3.07 12.30 0.02
N ARG A 106 -3.72 11.36 -0.64
CA ARG A 106 -4.82 10.58 -0.05
C ARG A 106 -4.18 9.37 0.62
N THR A 107 -3.97 9.47 1.93
CA THR A 107 -3.12 8.54 2.65
C THR A 107 -3.66 7.10 2.66
N ARG A 108 -2.74 6.18 2.74
CA ARG A 108 -2.93 4.76 3.00
C ARG A 108 -1.91 4.31 4.03
N ALA A 109 -2.23 3.25 4.75
CA ALA A 109 -1.27 2.70 5.70
C ALA A 109 0.05 2.35 5.01
N ILE A 110 1.15 2.81 5.59
CA ILE A 110 2.51 2.61 5.08
C ILE A 110 2.94 1.16 5.30
N GLY A 111 2.72 0.65 6.51
CA GLY A 111 3.13 -0.66 6.96
C GLY A 111 2.15 -1.79 6.61
N ARG A 112 1.60 -1.81 5.39
CA ARG A 112 0.55 -2.79 5.03
C ARG A 112 1.05 -4.20 4.79
N TYR A 113 2.34 -4.37 4.49
CA TYR A 113 2.90 -5.66 4.10
C TYR A 113 3.42 -6.44 5.30
N GLY A 114 3.20 -7.74 5.28
CA GLY A 114 3.69 -8.66 6.30
C GLY A 114 3.40 -10.11 5.97
N LEU A 115 3.81 -11.00 6.88
CA LEU A 115 3.57 -12.42 6.85
C LEU A 115 2.36 -12.74 7.74
N ALA A 116 1.43 -13.52 7.26
CA ALA A 116 0.38 -14.10 8.09
C ALA A 116 0.43 -15.63 8.02
N TYR A 117 0.10 -16.30 9.11
CA TYR A 117 0.11 -17.77 9.17
C TYR A 117 -1.07 -18.31 9.96
N ARG A 118 -1.45 -19.55 9.68
CA ARG A 118 -2.46 -20.30 10.42
C ARG A 118 -2.02 -20.47 11.88
N THR A 119 -2.73 -19.85 12.81
CA THR A 119 -2.39 -19.88 14.24
C THR A 119 -2.47 -21.29 14.79
N ASP A 120 -3.51 -22.01 14.45
CA ASP A 120 -3.74 -23.38 14.88
C ASP A 120 -2.72 -24.38 14.30
N TRP A 121 -2.22 -24.15 13.08
CA TRP A 121 -1.15 -24.98 12.51
C TRP A 121 0.17 -24.76 13.25
N ALA A 122 0.50 -23.52 13.58
CA ALA A 122 1.69 -23.21 14.39
C ALA A 122 1.64 -23.93 15.73
N GLU A 123 0.48 -23.89 16.41
CA GLU A 123 0.28 -24.59 17.67
C GLU A 123 0.39 -26.11 17.49
N ALA A 124 -0.19 -26.70 16.44
CA ALA A 124 -0.15 -28.15 16.17
C ALA A 124 1.29 -28.65 15.96
N VAL A 125 2.17 -27.88 15.31
CA VAL A 125 3.58 -28.26 15.10
C VAL A 125 4.51 -27.74 16.22
N GLY A 126 3.96 -27.13 17.28
CA GLY A 126 4.72 -26.68 18.46
C GLY A 126 5.46 -25.37 18.31
N ILE A 127 5.08 -24.53 17.36
CA ILE A 127 5.57 -23.15 17.22
C ILE A 127 4.78 -22.26 18.16
N THR A 128 5.42 -21.75 19.22
CA THR A 128 4.79 -20.96 20.28
C THR A 128 5.05 -19.45 20.19
N GLU A 129 6.04 -19.04 19.41
CA GLU A 129 6.41 -17.63 19.22
C GLU A 129 6.34 -17.28 17.73
N PRO A 130 5.89 -16.07 17.38
CA PRO A 130 5.95 -15.59 16.01
C PRO A 130 7.40 -15.55 15.47
N PRO A 131 7.62 -15.81 14.18
CA PRO A 131 8.93 -15.74 13.56
C PRO A 131 9.50 -14.31 13.64
N LYS A 132 10.79 -14.19 13.97
CA LYS A 132 11.52 -12.90 14.09
C LYS A 132 12.63 -12.78 13.07
N THR A 133 13.12 -13.91 12.56
CA THR A 133 14.23 -13.99 11.60
C THR A 133 13.84 -14.81 10.38
N ILE A 134 14.62 -14.66 9.30
CA ILE A 134 14.42 -15.50 8.09
C ILE A 134 14.61 -16.99 8.37
N GLU A 135 15.42 -17.36 9.38
CA GLU A 135 15.57 -18.74 9.82
C GLU A 135 14.30 -19.24 10.50
N ASP A 136 13.68 -18.42 11.36
CA ASP A 136 12.40 -18.77 11.99
C ASP A 136 11.30 -18.96 10.93
N VAL A 137 11.25 -18.05 9.93
CA VAL A 137 10.31 -18.18 8.80
C VAL A 137 10.57 -19.48 8.06
N TYR A 138 11.82 -19.78 7.69
CA TYR A 138 12.16 -21.03 7.00
C TYR A 138 11.70 -22.26 7.78
N ASN A 139 11.99 -22.30 9.09
CA ASN A 139 11.58 -23.42 9.96
C ASN A 139 10.07 -23.56 10.06
N MET A 140 9.33 -22.46 10.10
CA MET A 140 7.86 -22.46 10.07
C MET A 140 7.34 -23.02 8.75
N LEU A 141 7.86 -22.55 7.61
CA LEU A 141 7.48 -23.05 6.29
C LEU A 141 7.76 -24.55 6.16
N TYR A 142 8.91 -25.01 6.69
CA TYR A 142 9.30 -26.40 6.68
C TYR A 142 8.31 -27.26 7.52
N ALA A 143 8.00 -26.81 8.73
CA ALA A 143 7.06 -27.52 9.61
C ALA A 143 5.66 -27.58 9.00
N PHE A 144 5.20 -26.50 8.36
CA PHE A 144 3.91 -26.46 7.68
C PHE A 144 3.85 -27.33 6.42
N THR A 145 4.99 -27.69 5.86
CA THR A 145 5.05 -28.58 4.70
C THR A 145 5.20 -30.06 5.10
N TYR A 146 5.99 -30.36 6.15
CA TYR A 146 6.47 -31.72 6.40
C TYR A 146 6.06 -32.32 7.77
N ASP A 147 5.53 -31.50 8.70
CA ASP A 147 5.18 -31.96 10.04
C ASP A 147 3.65 -32.15 10.23
N ASP A 148 2.90 -32.39 9.13
CA ASP A 148 1.46 -32.68 9.14
C ASP A 148 0.66 -31.66 9.99
N PRO A 149 0.67 -30.35 9.67
CA PRO A 149 0.10 -29.29 10.51
C PRO A 149 -1.42 -29.37 10.62
N ASP A 150 -2.11 -30.01 9.68
CA ASP A 150 -3.55 -30.19 9.67
C ASP A 150 -3.99 -31.54 10.31
N GLY A 151 -3.04 -32.43 10.65
CA GLY A 151 -3.26 -33.68 11.36
C GLY A 151 -3.99 -34.73 10.54
N ASN A 152 -3.97 -34.62 9.21
CA ASN A 152 -4.68 -35.56 8.33
C ASN A 152 -3.88 -36.83 7.97
N GLY A 153 -2.57 -36.85 8.29
CA GLY A 153 -1.66 -37.96 8.03
C GLY A 153 -1.18 -38.04 6.58
N VAL A 154 -1.29 -37.01 5.79
CA VAL A 154 -0.89 -36.93 4.37
C VAL A 154 0.01 -35.70 4.17
N ASP A 155 1.09 -35.88 3.41
CA ASP A 155 1.99 -34.77 3.03
C ASP A 155 1.39 -34.00 1.82
N ASP A 156 0.38 -33.16 2.06
CA ASP A 156 -0.38 -32.44 1.01
C ASP A 156 -0.47 -30.93 1.25
N THR A 157 0.32 -30.40 2.18
CA THR A 157 0.34 -28.98 2.53
C THR A 157 1.65 -28.31 2.13
N TYR A 158 1.60 -26.98 1.92
CA TYR A 158 2.73 -26.12 1.63
C TYR A 158 2.91 -25.07 2.74
N GLY A 159 4.16 -24.68 2.96
CA GLY A 159 4.47 -23.63 3.92
C GLY A 159 3.93 -22.27 3.49
N LEU A 160 4.17 -21.84 2.26
CA LEU A 160 3.85 -20.49 1.76
C LEU A 160 3.04 -20.53 0.46
N GLU A 161 1.94 -19.80 0.44
CA GLU A 161 1.16 -19.55 -0.76
C GLU A 161 1.73 -18.34 -1.54
N LEU A 162 2.10 -18.56 -2.79
CA LEU A 162 2.52 -17.55 -3.75
C LEU A 162 1.68 -17.61 -5.03
N CYS A 163 1.76 -16.56 -5.85
CA CYS A 163 1.12 -16.48 -7.16
C CYS A 163 2.02 -15.76 -8.17
N LYS A 164 1.57 -15.64 -9.42
CA LYS A 164 2.31 -14.94 -10.49
C LYS A 164 2.62 -13.46 -10.19
N TYR A 165 1.92 -12.83 -9.23
CA TYR A 165 2.22 -11.48 -8.77
C TYR A 165 3.45 -11.50 -7.85
N THR A 166 4.42 -10.68 -8.15
CA THR A 166 5.75 -10.72 -7.53
C THR A 166 5.91 -9.86 -6.27
N GLY A 167 4.88 -9.11 -5.87
CA GLY A 167 4.90 -8.27 -4.66
C GLY A 167 5.37 -8.97 -3.37
N PRO A 168 4.98 -10.23 -3.08
CA PRO A 168 5.51 -10.97 -1.94
C PRO A 168 7.03 -11.13 -1.96
N LEU A 169 7.63 -11.24 -3.14
CA LEU A 169 9.09 -11.35 -3.28
C LEU A 169 9.78 -10.03 -2.90
N ASP A 170 9.12 -8.89 -3.12
CA ASP A 170 9.61 -7.57 -2.71
C ASP A 170 9.58 -7.41 -1.19
N VAL A 171 8.60 -8.01 -0.51
CA VAL A 171 8.57 -8.06 0.96
C VAL A 171 9.76 -8.89 1.47
N ILE A 172 9.96 -10.10 0.94
CA ILE A 172 11.04 -11.00 1.35
C ILE A 172 12.41 -10.32 1.18
N GLN A 173 12.66 -9.67 0.05
CA GLN A 173 13.98 -9.04 -0.18
C GLN A 173 14.31 -7.96 0.85
N THR A 174 13.31 -7.26 1.42
CA THR A 174 13.56 -6.28 2.48
C THR A 174 14.14 -6.92 3.74
N TRP A 175 13.79 -8.16 4.06
CA TRP A 175 14.31 -8.91 5.22
C TRP A 175 15.83 -9.15 5.14
N PHE A 176 16.36 -9.21 3.91
CA PHE A 176 17.81 -9.37 3.66
C PHE A 176 18.59 -8.06 3.70
N GLY A 177 17.90 -6.94 3.91
CA GLY A 177 18.52 -5.62 3.92
C GLY A 177 18.51 -4.91 2.58
N CYS A 178 17.89 -5.48 1.54
CA CYS A 178 17.60 -4.77 0.30
C CYS A 178 16.73 -3.55 0.57
N GLY A 179 16.79 -2.57 -0.30
CA GLY A 179 15.84 -1.46 -0.34
C GLY A 179 14.47 -1.89 -0.87
N ASN A 180 13.67 -0.89 -1.17
CA ASN A 180 12.40 -1.00 -1.86
C ASN A 180 12.60 -0.47 -3.28
N GLU A 181 12.73 -1.36 -4.26
CA GLU A 181 13.13 -1.11 -5.65
C GLU A 181 14.51 -0.44 -5.79
N TRP A 182 14.78 0.57 -4.97
CA TRP A 182 16.04 1.30 -4.89
C TRP A 182 16.53 1.38 -3.44
N VAL A 183 17.84 1.61 -3.29
CA VAL A 183 18.50 1.79 -2.00
C VAL A 183 19.59 2.86 -2.10
N GLU A 184 19.81 3.60 -1.02
CA GLU A 184 20.95 4.50 -0.93
C GLU A 184 22.20 3.73 -0.48
N GLN A 185 23.27 3.81 -1.28
CA GLN A 185 24.58 3.27 -0.96
C GLN A 185 25.66 4.30 -1.31
N ASP A 186 26.50 4.64 -0.36
CA ASP A 186 27.62 5.57 -0.52
C ASP A 186 27.23 6.94 -1.13
N GLY A 187 26.05 7.45 -0.76
CA GLY A 187 25.53 8.73 -1.22
C GLY A 187 24.96 8.71 -2.64
N LYS A 188 24.65 7.55 -3.17
CA LYS A 188 23.99 7.32 -4.46
C LYS A 188 22.78 6.42 -4.31
N LEU A 189 21.83 6.59 -5.20
CA LEU A 189 20.71 5.69 -5.35
C LEU A 189 21.06 4.57 -6.32
N VAL A 190 20.88 3.33 -5.89
CA VAL A 190 21.22 2.10 -6.63
C VAL A 190 19.96 1.23 -6.73
N PRO A 191 19.60 0.70 -7.92
CA PRO A 191 18.55 -0.30 -8.04
C PRO A 191 18.87 -1.55 -7.22
N VAL A 192 17.90 -2.09 -6.48
CA VAL A 192 18.14 -3.23 -5.58
C VAL A 192 18.69 -4.46 -6.28
N HIS A 193 18.30 -4.71 -7.53
CA HIS A 193 18.77 -5.86 -8.31
C HIS A 193 20.28 -5.81 -8.65
N GLN A 194 20.95 -4.69 -8.39
CA GLN A 194 22.40 -4.54 -8.54
C GLN A 194 23.16 -4.74 -7.21
N THR A 195 22.48 -5.11 -6.13
CA THR A 195 23.05 -5.28 -4.80
C THR A 195 23.34 -6.76 -4.48
N ALA A 196 24.30 -7.00 -3.59
CA ALA A 196 24.61 -8.35 -3.12
C ALA A 196 23.45 -8.94 -2.29
N GLU A 197 22.79 -8.10 -1.50
CA GLU A 197 21.65 -8.45 -0.65
C GLU A 197 20.47 -8.98 -1.47
N TYR A 198 20.23 -8.42 -2.66
CA TYR A 198 19.22 -8.91 -3.58
C TYR A 198 19.50 -10.33 -4.06
N LYS A 199 20.76 -10.61 -4.47
CA LYS A 199 21.16 -11.94 -4.89
C LYS A 199 21.01 -12.97 -3.75
N GLU A 200 21.39 -12.58 -2.53
CA GLU A 200 21.21 -13.42 -1.34
C GLU A 200 19.73 -13.73 -1.05
N ALA A 201 18.86 -12.72 -1.19
CA ALA A 201 17.41 -12.90 -1.06
C ALA A 201 16.88 -13.89 -2.11
N LEU A 202 17.29 -13.75 -3.37
CA LEU A 202 16.88 -14.68 -4.43
C LEU A 202 17.39 -16.11 -4.21
N GLN A 203 18.60 -16.28 -3.67
CA GLN A 203 19.14 -17.60 -3.31
C GLN A 203 18.28 -18.26 -2.21
N TRP A 204 17.83 -17.49 -1.22
CA TRP A 204 16.93 -18.00 -0.19
C TRP A 204 15.54 -18.34 -0.75
N MET A 205 14.98 -17.50 -1.61
CA MET A 205 13.70 -17.77 -2.27
C MET A 205 13.76 -19.03 -3.14
N ARG A 206 14.87 -19.20 -3.88
CA ARG A 206 15.12 -20.42 -4.64
C ARG A 206 15.21 -21.65 -3.73
N LYS A 207 15.91 -21.51 -2.59
CA LYS A 207 16.01 -22.59 -1.60
C LYS A 207 14.63 -23.05 -1.10
N ILE A 208 13.75 -22.15 -0.70
CA ILE A 208 12.42 -22.55 -0.23
C ILE A 208 11.58 -23.21 -1.34
N TYR A 209 11.81 -22.84 -2.60
CA TYR A 209 11.19 -23.49 -3.75
C TYR A 209 11.77 -24.90 -3.99
N GLU A 210 13.09 -25.03 -4.02
CA GLU A 210 13.79 -26.32 -4.21
C GLU A 210 13.50 -27.31 -3.07
N ASP A 211 13.32 -26.82 -1.84
CA ASP A 211 12.94 -27.60 -0.67
C ASP A 211 11.44 -27.93 -0.64
N GLY A 212 10.66 -27.55 -1.64
CA GLY A 212 9.25 -27.87 -1.76
C GLY A 212 8.32 -27.12 -0.81
N LEU A 213 8.78 -26.02 -0.17
CA LEU A 213 8.02 -25.26 0.80
C LEU A 213 6.97 -24.33 0.17
N VAL A 214 7.01 -24.20 -1.15
CA VAL A 214 6.09 -23.45 -1.99
C VAL A 214 5.58 -24.38 -3.08
N ARG A 215 4.32 -24.23 -3.48
CA ARG A 215 3.75 -25.06 -4.56
C ARG A 215 4.55 -24.90 -5.87
N PRO A 216 4.76 -25.98 -6.64
CA PRO A 216 5.65 -25.97 -7.81
C PRO A 216 5.19 -25.03 -8.94
N ASP A 217 3.88 -24.79 -9.05
CA ASP A 217 3.26 -24.02 -10.13
C ASP A 217 2.89 -22.57 -9.71
N TRP A 218 3.42 -22.07 -8.59
CA TRP A 218 3.09 -20.76 -8.03
C TRP A 218 3.18 -19.62 -9.06
N ALA A 219 4.18 -19.63 -9.93
CA ALA A 219 4.38 -18.59 -10.94
C ALA A 219 3.26 -18.53 -12.01
N THR A 220 2.35 -19.51 -12.02
CA THR A 220 1.19 -19.55 -12.93
C THR A 220 -0.15 -19.36 -12.23
N VAL A 221 -0.16 -19.35 -10.91
CA VAL A 221 -1.38 -19.12 -10.11
C VAL A 221 -1.89 -17.70 -10.33
N ASP A 222 -3.18 -17.58 -10.67
CA ASP A 222 -3.81 -16.28 -10.90
C ASP A 222 -4.04 -15.54 -9.58
N THR A 223 -3.82 -14.22 -9.58
CA THR A 223 -4.00 -13.38 -8.39
C THR A 223 -5.43 -13.40 -7.83
N SER A 224 -6.44 -13.67 -8.66
CA SER A 224 -7.83 -13.76 -8.21
C SER A 224 -8.13 -15.01 -7.38
N THR A 225 -7.27 -16.04 -7.46
CA THR A 225 -7.39 -17.30 -6.72
C THR A 225 -6.27 -17.50 -5.70
N TRP A 226 -5.41 -16.52 -5.54
CA TRP A 226 -4.22 -16.61 -4.71
C TRP A 226 -4.51 -16.97 -3.24
N GLU A 227 -5.53 -16.37 -2.64
CA GLU A 227 -5.92 -16.66 -1.25
C GLU A 227 -6.53 -18.06 -1.06
N ASP A 228 -6.88 -18.74 -2.15
CA ASP A 228 -7.62 -20.01 -2.12
C ASP A 228 -6.82 -21.14 -1.46
N GLY A 229 -5.51 -21.19 -1.67
CA GLY A 229 -4.66 -22.20 -1.05
C GLY A 229 -4.74 -22.14 0.49
N CYS A 230 -4.61 -20.94 1.06
CA CYS A 230 -4.78 -20.75 2.51
C CYS A 230 -6.23 -21.04 2.97
N LYS A 231 -7.23 -20.57 2.21
CA LYS A 231 -8.66 -20.78 2.54
C LYS A 231 -9.05 -22.26 2.56
N LYS A 232 -8.46 -23.06 1.67
CA LYS A 232 -8.73 -24.50 1.55
C LYS A 232 -7.88 -25.37 2.45
N GLY A 233 -6.90 -24.80 3.15
CA GLY A 233 -5.96 -25.55 3.98
C GLY A 233 -4.87 -26.26 3.16
N GLU A 234 -4.54 -25.76 1.97
CA GLU A 234 -3.44 -26.26 1.14
C GLU A 234 -2.11 -25.55 1.49
N ALA A 235 -2.16 -24.34 2.10
CA ALA A 235 -0.98 -23.59 2.52
C ALA A 235 -1.19 -22.92 3.88
N GLY A 236 -0.12 -22.87 4.69
CA GLY A 236 -0.17 -22.34 6.05
C GLY A 236 0.13 -20.85 6.16
N CYS A 237 0.94 -20.27 5.26
CA CYS A 237 1.33 -18.87 5.29
C CYS A 237 0.86 -18.11 4.05
N PHE A 238 0.54 -16.84 4.27
CA PHE A 238 0.22 -15.84 3.27
C PHE A 238 1.13 -14.63 3.46
N LEU A 239 1.70 -14.11 2.39
CA LEU A 239 2.64 -13.00 2.42
C LEU A 239 2.22 -11.93 1.42
N ASP A 240 1.70 -10.82 1.91
CA ASP A 240 1.35 -9.61 1.15
C ASP A 240 0.78 -8.56 2.11
N THR A 241 -0.18 -7.77 1.66
CA THR A 241 -0.91 -6.84 2.52
C THR A 241 -1.75 -7.60 3.57
N MET A 242 -1.81 -7.06 4.78
CA MET A 242 -2.60 -7.63 5.87
C MET A 242 -4.11 -7.66 5.57
N ASP A 243 -4.55 -6.91 4.58
CA ASP A 243 -5.92 -7.01 4.06
C ASP A 243 -6.23 -8.39 3.46
N GLY A 244 -5.25 -9.03 2.81
CA GLY A 244 -5.37 -10.40 2.31
C GLY A 244 -5.52 -11.40 3.46
N ALA A 245 -4.64 -11.32 4.44
CA ALA A 245 -4.70 -12.14 5.65
C ALA A 245 -6.05 -11.99 6.38
N LYS A 246 -6.55 -10.76 6.53
CA LYS A 246 -7.88 -10.48 7.08
C LYS A 246 -9.00 -11.15 6.28
N ARG A 247 -8.94 -11.13 4.94
CA ARG A 247 -9.94 -11.80 4.09
C ARG A 247 -9.90 -13.32 4.26
N ILE A 248 -8.73 -13.91 4.43
CA ILE A 248 -8.57 -15.34 4.71
C ILE A 248 -9.18 -15.69 6.08
N TRP A 249 -8.86 -14.93 7.12
CA TRP A 249 -9.44 -15.13 8.45
C TRP A 249 -10.96 -14.96 8.46
N ASN A 250 -11.48 -13.91 7.81
CA ASN A 250 -12.93 -13.71 7.67
C ASN A 250 -13.61 -14.88 6.93
N TYR A 251 -12.92 -15.49 5.97
CA TYR A 251 -13.41 -16.69 5.31
C TYR A 251 -13.53 -17.85 6.30
N PHE A 252 -12.53 -18.07 7.17
CA PHE A 252 -12.60 -19.11 8.19
C PHE A 252 -13.79 -18.92 9.13
N THR A 253 -13.98 -17.70 9.62
CA THR A 253 -15.12 -17.37 10.49
C THR A 253 -16.47 -17.59 9.79
N SER A 254 -16.62 -17.09 8.56
CA SER A 254 -17.87 -17.15 7.81
C SER A 254 -18.25 -18.57 7.37
N ASN A 255 -17.25 -19.44 7.18
CA ASN A 255 -17.44 -20.83 6.75
C ASN A 255 -17.29 -21.85 7.88
N ASN A 256 -17.11 -21.39 9.13
CA ASN A 256 -16.89 -22.22 10.30
C ASN A 256 -15.76 -23.26 10.09
N VAL A 257 -14.63 -22.79 9.50
CA VAL A 257 -13.44 -23.65 9.33
C VAL A 257 -12.90 -23.97 10.73
N ALA A 258 -12.98 -25.22 11.13
CA ALA A 258 -12.57 -25.63 12.47
C ALA A 258 -11.05 -25.52 12.67
N SER A 259 -10.63 -25.11 13.86
CA SER A 259 -9.24 -25.21 14.29
C SER A 259 -8.82 -26.68 14.41
N VAL A 260 -7.60 -27.00 13.98
CA VAL A 260 -7.06 -28.38 14.04
C VAL A 260 -6.69 -28.79 15.46
N VAL A 261 -6.40 -27.84 16.36
CA VAL A 261 -6.05 -28.12 17.76
C VAL A 261 -7.26 -28.07 18.69
N ASP A 262 -8.28 -27.27 18.36
CA ASP A 262 -9.56 -27.27 19.08
C ASP A 262 -10.73 -27.13 18.09
N PRO A 263 -11.30 -28.25 17.62
CA PRO A 263 -12.41 -28.23 16.66
C PRO A 263 -13.70 -27.54 17.14
N SER A 264 -13.78 -27.10 18.39
CA SER A 264 -14.90 -26.29 18.88
C SER A 264 -14.76 -24.79 18.58
N THR A 265 -13.59 -24.40 18.11
CA THR A 265 -13.29 -23.01 17.69
C THR A 265 -13.02 -22.92 16.18
N THR A 266 -13.07 -21.72 15.63
CA THR A 266 -12.68 -21.47 14.23
C THR A 266 -11.20 -21.21 14.12
N ALA A 267 -10.61 -21.60 12.99
CA ALA A 267 -9.24 -21.27 12.64
C ALA A 267 -9.05 -19.74 12.55
N THR A 268 -7.85 -19.28 12.91
CA THR A 268 -7.46 -17.88 12.88
C THR A 268 -6.12 -17.67 12.17
N MET A 269 -5.78 -16.42 11.89
CA MET A 269 -4.48 -16.05 11.35
C MET A 269 -3.73 -15.19 12.36
N THR A 270 -2.46 -15.46 12.59
CA THR A 270 -1.55 -14.54 13.28
C THR A 270 -0.81 -13.71 12.22
N MET A 271 -0.73 -12.39 12.44
CA MET A 271 -0.12 -11.45 11.50
C MET A 271 1.20 -10.92 12.06
N VAL A 272 2.26 -11.02 11.26
CA VAL A 272 3.63 -10.61 11.63
C VAL A 272 4.16 -9.67 10.58
N GLY A 273 4.75 -8.57 11.00
CA GLY A 273 5.25 -7.57 10.09
C GLY A 273 6.75 -7.69 9.82
N PRO A 274 7.57 -7.05 10.65
CA PRO A 274 8.98 -6.93 10.34
C PRO A 274 9.73 -8.22 10.69
N ILE A 275 10.55 -8.68 9.75
CA ILE A 275 11.44 -9.83 9.92
C ILE A 275 12.88 -9.35 9.79
N ALA A 276 13.78 -9.86 10.63
CA ALA A 276 15.20 -9.59 10.57
C ALA A 276 15.93 -10.69 9.76
N LYS A 277 17.04 -10.32 9.12
CA LYS A 277 17.93 -11.31 8.46
C LYS A 277 18.46 -12.34 9.46
N ASP A 278 18.88 -11.86 10.63
CA ASP A 278 19.37 -12.67 11.75
C ASP A 278 19.15 -11.91 13.08
N ALA A 279 19.55 -12.52 14.19
CA ALA A 279 19.36 -11.96 15.54
C ALA A 279 20.14 -10.64 15.80
N ASN A 280 21.07 -10.25 14.93
CA ASN A 280 21.87 -9.04 15.06
C ASN A 280 21.47 -7.95 14.04
N SER A 281 20.53 -8.26 13.15
CA SER A 281 20.07 -7.36 12.10
C SER A 281 18.80 -6.64 12.52
N GLU A 282 18.60 -5.41 12.02
CA GLU A 282 17.34 -4.69 12.21
C GLU A 282 16.23 -5.36 11.41
N PRO A 283 15.06 -5.60 12.03
CA PRO A 283 13.90 -6.14 11.32
C PRO A 283 13.37 -5.12 10.31
N ARG A 284 12.83 -5.61 9.19
CA ARG A 284 12.35 -4.79 8.08
C ARG A 284 11.08 -5.36 7.46
N THR A 285 10.29 -4.50 6.85
CA THR A 285 9.20 -4.86 5.97
C THR A 285 9.08 -3.85 4.84
N LEU A 286 8.31 -4.18 3.80
CA LEU A 286 8.13 -3.30 2.65
C LEU A 286 7.14 -2.16 3.00
N ALA A 287 7.50 -0.92 2.68
CA ALA A 287 6.57 0.20 2.72
C ALA A 287 5.70 0.24 1.47
N THR A 288 4.44 0.64 1.62
CA THR A 288 3.68 1.18 0.49
C THR A 288 4.19 2.59 0.15
N SER A 289 3.69 3.18 -0.94
CA SER A 289 3.91 4.61 -1.21
C SER A 289 3.29 5.53 -0.15
N GLY A 290 2.46 4.99 0.75
CA GLY A 290 1.73 5.73 1.78
C GLY A 290 0.52 6.52 1.25
N TYR A 291 0.18 6.41 -0.02
CA TYR A 291 -0.99 7.06 -0.62
C TYR A 291 -1.54 6.27 -1.82
N ASN A 292 -2.79 6.55 -2.15
CA ASN A 292 -3.42 6.10 -3.39
C ASN A 292 -4.23 7.25 -3.98
N GLY A 293 -3.58 8.01 -4.87
CA GLY A 293 -4.08 9.27 -5.40
C GLY A 293 -3.76 10.46 -4.49
N PHE A 294 -3.95 11.65 -5.02
CA PHE A 294 -3.64 12.90 -4.34
C PHE A 294 -4.44 14.06 -4.93
N TYR A 295 -4.56 15.14 -4.17
CA TYR A 295 -5.22 16.36 -4.61
C TYR A 295 -4.20 17.34 -5.17
N LEU A 296 -4.50 17.89 -6.34
CA LEU A 296 -3.77 18.98 -6.99
C LEU A 296 -4.59 20.25 -6.88
N ILE A 297 -4.01 21.37 -6.49
CA ILE A 297 -4.66 22.68 -6.55
C ILE A 297 -4.18 23.40 -7.78
N THR A 298 -5.10 23.63 -8.72
CA THR A 298 -4.77 24.14 -10.05
C THR A 298 -4.73 25.66 -10.08
N LYS A 299 -3.73 26.25 -10.72
CA LYS A 299 -3.64 27.73 -10.85
C LYS A 299 -4.68 28.31 -11.81
N SER A 300 -5.21 27.51 -12.74
CA SER A 300 -6.26 27.95 -13.66
C SER A 300 -7.64 28.03 -12.98
N GLY A 301 -7.91 27.12 -12.01
CA GLY A 301 -9.14 27.09 -11.23
C GLY A 301 -9.06 28.01 -10.01
N ALA A 302 -8.05 27.81 -9.15
CA ALA A 302 -7.74 28.63 -7.98
C ALA A 302 -6.74 29.72 -8.40
N LYS A 303 -7.24 30.87 -8.84
CA LYS A 303 -6.46 31.91 -9.52
C LYS A 303 -5.70 32.82 -8.59
N THR A 304 -6.08 32.86 -7.34
CA THR A 304 -5.48 33.72 -6.30
C THR A 304 -4.97 32.89 -5.13
N GLU A 305 -4.08 33.47 -4.35
CA GLU A 305 -3.62 32.83 -3.10
C GLU A 305 -4.76 32.65 -2.09
N GLU A 306 -5.76 33.52 -2.13
CA GLU A 306 -6.97 33.36 -1.31
C GLU A 306 -7.78 32.12 -1.74
N ASP A 307 -7.94 31.89 -3.05
CA ASP A 307 -8.57 30.67 -3.56
C ASP A 307 -7.81 29.42 -3.13
N LEU A 308 -6.47 29.44 -3.21
CA LEU A 308 -5.61 28.36 -2.72
C LEU A 308 -5.85 28.10 -1.22
N LYS A 309 -5.81 29.14 -0.39
CA LYS A 309 -6.04 29.01 1.06
C LYS A 309 -7.44 28.48 1.38
N ASN A 310 -8.44 28.88 0.62
CA ASN A 310 -9.80 28.36 0.77
C ASN A 310 -9.86 26.85 0.43
N CYS A 311 -9.18 26.41 -0.64
CA CYS A 311 -9.07 24.98 -0.97
C CYS A 311 -8.38 24.19 0.14
N LEU A 312 -7.26 24.69 0.67
CA LEU A 312 -6.52 24.05 1.75
C LEU A 312 -7.34 23.97 3.03
N THR A 313 -8.01 25.06 3.41
CA THR A 313 -8.88 25.11 4.60
C THR A 313 -10.02 24.11 4.49
N PHE A 314 -10.63 23.98 3.30
CA PHE A 314 -11.66 22.99 3.05
C PHE A 314 -11.10 21.57 3.21
N LEU A 315 -10.00 21.23 2.53
CA LEU A 315 -9.39 19.90 2.62
C LEU A 315 -8.89 19.59 4.04
N ASP A 316 -8.36 20.58 4.76
CA ASP A 316 -7.93 20.38 6.15
C ASP A 316 -9.11 20.02 7.05
N LYS A 317 -10.18 20.81 7.00
CA LYS A 317 -11.41 20.56 7.78
C LYS A 317 -12.10 19.24 7.45
N MET A 318 -11.95 18.73 6.21
CA MET A 318 -12.48 17.43 5.83
C MET A 318 -11.77 16.27 6.55
N ASN A 319 -10.64 16.52 7.21
CA ASN A 319 -9.92 15.56 8.05
C ASN A 319 -10.22 15.74 9.55
N ASP A 320 -11.07 16.66 9.95
CA ASP A 320 -11.57 16.74 11.32
C ASP A 320 -12.50 15.57 11.64
N ASP A 321 -12.46 15.07 12.87
CA ASP A 321 -13.28 13.94 13.36
C ASP A 321 -14.73 13.93 12.85
N PRO A 322 -15.51 15.03 13.01
CA PRO A 322 -16.91 15.02 12.58
C PRO A 322 -17.08 14.83 11.06
N MET A 323 -16.07 15.24 10.28
CA MET A 323 -16.11 15.10 8.81
C MET A 323 -15.64 13.72 8.36
N LEU A 324 -14.66 13.12 9.05
CA LEU A 324 -14.27 11.73 8.86
C LEU A 324 -15.44 10.79 9.15
N GLU A 325 -16.12 10.96 10.30
CA GLU A 325 -17.31 10.17 10.65
C GLU A 325 -18.43 10.34 9.62
N LEU A 326 -18.71 11.59 9.22
CA LEU A 326 -19.72 11.86 8.21
C LEU A 326 -19.38 11.22 6.86
N ALA A 327 -18.12 11.27 6.45
CA ALA A 327 -17.68 10.74 5.17
C ALA A 327 -17.65 9.20 5.14
N ASP A 328 -17.27 8.55 6.24
CA ASP A 328 -17.09 7.10 6.29
C ASP A 328 -18.34 6.36 6.81
N TYR A 329 -19.04 6.92 7.80
CA TYR A 329 -20.17 6.24 8.44
C TYR A 329 -21.52 6.90 8.16
N GLY A 330 -21.53 8.15 7.72
CA GLY A 330 -22.76 8.87 7.43
C GLY A 330 -23.34 9.58 8.65
N ILE A 331 -24.60 9.32 8.99
CA ILE A 331 -25.37 10.08 9.99
C ILE A 331 -25.82 9.18 11.12
N GLU A 332 -25.46 9.51 12.35
CA GLU A 332 -25.92 8.84 13.56
C GLU A 332 -27.46 8.81 13.65
N GLY A 333 -28.02 7.67 14.07
CA GLY A 333 -29.45 7.40 14.12
C GLY A 333 -30.08 7.12 12.74
N ILE A 334 -29.34 7.18 11.65
CA ILE A 334 -29.78 6.87 10.28
C ILE A 334 -28.91 5.78 9.66
N SER A 335 -27.61 6.01 9.59
CA SER A 335 -26.63 5.12 8.96
C SER A 335 -25.95 4.21 9.97
N TYR A 336 -25.82 4.68 11.18
CA TYR A 336 -25.20 3.96 12.30
C TYR A 336 -25.76 4.43 13.64
N ASP A 337 -25.52 3.64 14.67
CA ASP A 337 -25.72 3.98 16.08
C ASP A 337 -24.41 3.73 16.83
N LEU A 338 -24.26 4.32 18.04
CA LEU A 338 -23.14 4.02 18.92
C LEU A 338 -23.53 2.91 19.91
N ASN A 339 -22.66 1.92 20.09
CA ASN A 339 -22.82 0.89 21.12
C ASN A 339 -22.44 1.41 22.52
N GLU A 340 -22.56 0.56 23.54
CA GLU A 340 -22.26 0.90 24.95
C GLU A 340 -20.81 1.36 25.17
N ASN A 341 -19.88 0.98 24.27
CA ASN A 341 -18.47 1.37 24.31
C ASN A 341 -18.18 2.64 23.52
N GLY A 342 -19.19 3.24 22.88
CA GLY A 342 -19.03 4.41 22.02
C GLY A 342 -18.51 4.07 20.62
N ASN A 343 -18.50 2.80 20.23
CA ASN A 343 -18.10 2.40 18.89
C ASN A 343 -19.28 2.49 17.90
N VAL A 344 -18.96 2.83 16.67
CA VAL A 344 -19.91 2.86 15.55
C VAL A 344 -20.35 1.44 15.21
N VAL A 345 -21.67 1.22 15.19
CA VAL A 345 -22.30 0.01 14.67
C VAL A 345 -23.17 0.41 13.48
N LEU A 346 -22.81 -0.06 12.30
CA LEU A 346 -23.56 0.26 11.08
C LEU A 346 -24.95 -0.36 11.13
N ASN A 347 -25.94 0.39 10.71
CA ASN A 347 -27.30 -0.12 10.59
C ASN A 347 -27.34 -1.26 9.57
N PRO A 348 -27.90 -2.44 9.91
CA PRO A 348 -27.96 -3.60 9.00
C PRO A 348 -28.68 -3.32 7.67
N ASP A 349 -29.63 -2.39 7.67
CA ASP A 349 -30.35 -1.95 6.46
C ASP A 349 -29.55 -0.94 5.63
N TYR A 350 -28.37 -0.57 6.13
CA TYR A 350 -27.48 0.37 5.48
C TYR A 350 -26.45 -0.39 4.63
N ASP A 351 -26.71 -0.47 3.36
CA ASP A 351 -25.79 -1.09 2.40
C ASP A 351 -24.58 -0.16 2.17
N ALA A 352 -23.45 -0.53 2.75
CA ALA A 352 -22.20 0.23 2.58
C ALA A 352 -21.75 0.34 1.10
N SER A 353 -22.17 -0.57 0.23
CA SER A 353 -21.91 -0.50 -1.21
C SER A 353 -22.80 0.52 -1.92
N GLN A 354 -23.94 0.84 -1.32
CA GLN A 354 -24.89 1.86 -1.77
C GLN A 354 -24.81 3.11 -0.90
N THR A 355 -23.86 3.18 0.02
CA THR A 355 -23.63 4.39 0.79
C THR A 355 -23.31 5.50 -0.17
N PRO A 356 -24.25 6.31 -0.52
CA PRO A 356 -23.87 7.51 -1.18
C PRO A 356 -23.44 8.47 -0.05
N ASN A 357 -22.19 8.32 0.37
CA ASN A 357 -21.51 9.43 1.01
C ASN A 357 -21.41 10.61 0.04
N CYS A 358 -22.15 10.55 -1.05
CA CYS A 358 -22.20 11.53 -2.14
C CYS A 358 -20.83 11.82 -2.76
N GLY A 359 -19.89 10.89 -2.61
CA GLY A 359 -18.49 11.13 -2.93
C GLY A 359 -17.78 12.00 -1.89
N LEU A 360 -18.35 12.24 -0.71
CA LEU A 360 -17.74 13.10 0.31
C LEU A 360 -16.39 12.58 0.77
N ASN A 361 -16.21 11.27 0.87
CA ASN A 361 -14.93 10.62 1.14
C ASN A 361 -13.89 10.86 0.04
N GLN A 362 -14.28 11.31 -1.15
CA GLN A 362 -13.34 11.71 -2.19
C GLN A 362 -12.65 13.05 -1.88
N ALA A 363 -13.13 13.83 -0.90
CA ALA A 363 -12.48 15.04 -0.41
C ALA A 363 -11.70 14.82 0.90
N VAL A 364 -11.65 13.59 1.41
CA VAL A 364 -10.90 13.26 2.63
C VAL A 364 -9.50 12.77 2.27
N ALA A 365 -8.49 13.41 2.84
CA ALA A 365 -7.09 13.02 2.66
C ALA A 365 -6.65 11.90 3.63
N TYR A 366 -7.37 11.72 4.73
CA TYR A 366 -7.05 10.79 5.83
C TYR A 366 -5.66 11.07 6.43
N ILE A 367 -5.39 12.34 6.74
CA ILE A 367 -4.19 12.80 7.42
C ILE A 367 -4.58 13.20 8.86
N PRO A 368 -3.87 12.77 9.90
CA PRO A 368 -2.58 12.06 9.87
C PRO A 368 -2.68 10.57 9.52
N ASN A 369 -3.79 9.90 9.81
CA ASN A 369 -4.02 8.51 9.42
C ASN A 369 -5.51 8.16 9.38
N MET A 370 -5.84 6.99 8.84
CA MET A 370 -7.22 6.51 8.66
C MET A 370 -7.94 6.10 9.95
N SER A 371 -7.25 6.03 11.10
CA SER A 371 -7.80 5.48 12.36
C SER A 371 -8.06 6.50 13.44
N SER A 372 -7.83 7.79 13.20
CA SER A 372 -7.95 8.86 14.22
C SER A 372 -9.36 9.43 14.34
N VAL A 373 -10.39 8.58 14.45
CA VAL A 373 -11.76 9.02 14.73
C VAL A 373 -12.14 8.79 16.18
N SER A 374 -12.92 9.68 16.75
CA SER A 374 -13.40 9.60 18.14
C SER A 374 -14.34 8.41 18.39
N HIS A 375 -15.09 8.03 17.38
CA HIS A 375 -16.00 6.88 17.42
C HIS A 375 -15.54 5.83 16.40
N PRO A 376 -14.62 4.90 16.77
CA PRO A 376 -14.15 3.88 15.83
C PRO A 376 -15.28 2.91 15.47
N LEU A 377 -15.22 2.37 14.26
CA LEU A 377 -16.12 1.29 13.84
C LEU A 377 -15.91 0.08 14.76
N GLU A 378 -16.99 -0.60 15.16
CA GLU A 378 -16.88 -1.91 15.80
C GLU A 378 -16.23 -2.88 14.82
N LYS A 379 -15.07 -3.42 15.20
CA LYS A 379 -14.22 -4.17 14.30
C LYS A 379 -14.19 -5.66 14.68
N ALA A 380 -14.17 -6.51 13.65
CA ALA A 380 -13.84 -7.91 13.83
C ALA A 380 -12.40 -8.07 14.35
N GLU A 381 -12.11 -9.15 15.04
CA GLU A 381 -10.78 -9.47 15.58
C GLU A 381 -9.70 -9.45 14.49
N SER A 382 -10.00 -10.01 13.31
CA SER A 382 -9.13 -9.98 12.13
C SER A 382 -8.78 -8.56 11.66
N GLN A 383 -9.67 -7.60 11.83
CA GLN A 383 -9.42 -6.20 11.50
C GLN A 383 -8.52 -5.55 12.55
N ILE A 384 -8.77 -5.84 13.83
CA ILE A 384 -7.97 -5.33 14.96
C ILE A 384 -6.52 -5.80 14.81
N GLU A 385 -6.33 -7.09 14.56
CA GLU A 385 -5.01 -7.71 14.38
C GLU A 385 -4.28 -7.11 13.15
N SER A 386 -4.99 -6.95 12.04
CA SER A 386 -4.45 -6.34 10.82
C SER A 386 -3.96 -4.91 11.05
N GLU A 387 -4.74 -4.09 11.74
CA GLU A 387 -4.37 -2.70 12.02
C GLU A 387 -3.21 -2.61 13.02
N ALA A 388 -3.21 -3.44 14.06
CA ALA A 388 -2.11 -3.50 15.03
C ALA A 388 -0.79 -3.91 14.35
N CYS A 389 -0.84 -4.89 13.45
CA CYS A 389 0.32 -5.29 12.66
C CYS A 389 0.81 -4.14 11.78
N GLN A 390 -0.09 -3.44 11.09
CA GLN A 390 0.26 -2.31 10.22
C GLN A 390 0.91 -1.17 11.01
N GLU A 391 0.44 -0.87 12.20
CA GLU A 391 1.01 0.15 13.09
C GLU A 391 2.45 -0.20 13.52
N VAL A 392 2.67 -1.46 13.89
CA VAL A 392 4.02 -1.95 14.23
C VAL A 392 4.94 -1.85 13.02
N ASN A 393 4.46 -2.25 11.85
CA ASN A 393 5.19 -2.27 10.59
C ASN A 393 5.71 -0.89 10.19
N GLU A 394 4.96 0.16 10.47
CA GLU A 394 5.30 1.52 10.01
C GLU A 394 6.70 1.95 10.47
N LYS A 395 7.15 1.50 11.65
CA LYS A 395 8.49 1.82 12.19
C LYS A 395 9.63 1.13 11.42
N TYR A 396 9.33 0.04 10.74
CA TYR A 396 10.30 -0.83 10.08
C TYR A 396 10.13 -0.86 8.56
N ALA A 397 9.18 -0.07 8.07
CA ALA A 397 8.83 -0.02 6.67
C ALA A 397 9.91 0.69 5.85
N VAL A 398 10.40 0.00 4.81
CA VAL A 398 11.44 0.50 3.91
C VAL A 398 10.81 1.17 2.71
N PHE A 399 10.99 2.49 2.62
CA PHE A 399 10.51 3.28 1.48
C PHE A 399 11.42 3.15 0.28
N ASN A 400 10.87 3.41 -0.91
CA ASN A 400 11.65 3.61 -2.11
C ASN A 400 12.25 5.04 -2.11
N PRO A 401 13.57 5.20 -1.93
CA PRO A 401 14.19 6.51 -1.87
C PRO A 401 14.24 7.21 -3.23
N ALA A 402 13.98 6.49 -4.33
CA ALA A 402 14.01 7.03 -5.68
C ALA A 402 12.64 7.48 -6.20
N LEU A 403 11.55 7.24 -5.47
CA LEU A 403 10.19 7.39 -5.98
C LEU A 403 9.92 8.76 -6.61
N GLY A 404 10.29 9.85 -5.94
CA GLY A 404 10.14 11.21 -6.46
C GLY A 404 11.03 11.50 -7.68
N TYR A 405 12.23 10.94 -7.73
CA TYR A 405 13.18 11.13 -8.85
C TYR A 405 12.79 10.30 -10.07
N LEU A 406 12.30 9.06 -9.87
CA LEU A 406 11.77 8.20 -10.93
C LEU A 406 10.63 8.88 -11.69
N ALA A 407 9.71 9.52 -10.98
CA ALA A 407 8.62 10.26 -11.60
C ALA A 407 9.10 11.44 -12.47
N ASN A 408 10.28 12.00 -12.18
CA ASN A 408 10.88 13.10 -12.92
C ASN A 408 11.87 12.67 -14.02
N SER A 409 12.18 11.37 -14.15
CA SER A 409 13.08 10.82 -15.16
C SER A 409 12.37 10.64 -16.50
N ALA A 410 12.96 11.18 -17.57
CA ALA A 410 12.46 10.98 -18.92
C ALA A 410 12.65 9.53 -19.38
N THR A 411 13.77 8.91 -19.03
CA THR A 411 14.07 7.51 -19.35
C THR A 411 13.09 6.58 -18.65
N ASN A 412 12.75 6.83 -17.38
CA ASN A 412 11.74 6.03 -16.68
C ASN A 412 10.37 6.12 -17.36
N ALA A 413 9.97 7.31 -17.81
CA ALA A 413 8.71 7.50 -18.53
C ALA A 413 8.67 6.78 -19.89
N GLU A 414 9.82 6.63 -20.56
CA GLU A 414 9.91 6.02 -21.90
C GLU A 414 10.05 4.50 -21.83
N VAL A 415 10.93 3.98 -20.99
CA VAL A 415 11.30 2.55 -20.99
C VAL A 415 11.20 1.87 -19.62
N GLY A 416 10.87 2.58 -18.56
CA GLY A 416 10.90 2.07 -17.17
C GLY A 416 10.17 0.73 -17.01
N THR A 417 8.92 0.65 -17.48
CA THR A 417 8.11 -0.58 -17.38
C THR A 417 8.73 -1.75 -18.16
N ASP A 418 9.29 -1.48 -19.34
CA ASP A 418 9.86 -2.54 -20.19
C ASP A 418 11.15 -3.12 -19.60
N ILE A 419 11.98 -2.27 -19.01
CA ILE A 419 13.23 -2.72 -18.37
C ILE A 419 12.97 -3.42 -17.03
N GLU A 420 11.97 -2.97 -16.26
CA GLU A 420 11.58 -3.63 -15.01
C GLU A 420 11.09 -5.06 -15.26
N GLN A 421 10.33 -5.29 -16.34
CA GLN A 421 9.87 -6.61 -16.72
C GLN A 421 11.04 -7.61 -16.94
N ILE A 422 12.21 -7.15 -17.40
CA ILE A 422 13.39 -7.99 -17.55
C ILE A 422 13.83 -8.57 -16.21
N ILE A 423 13.81 -7.74 -15.18
CA ILE A 423 14.22 -8.14 -13.82
C ILE A 423 13.17 -9.05 -13.18
N ASP A 424 11.89 -8.74 -13.33
CA ASP A 424 10.79 -9.57 -12.82
C ASP A 424 10.80 -10.98 -13.44
N ASP A 425 10.98 -11.06 -14.74
CA ASP A 425 11.06 -12.34 -15.45
C ASP A 425 12.29 -13.15 -14.99
N ALA A 426 13.46 -12.51 -14.90
CA ALA A 426 14.70 -13.17 -14.47
C ALA A 426 14.61 -13.64 -13.01
N ARG A 427 14.03 -12.84 -12.12
CA ARG A 427 13.77 -13.19 -10.72
C ARG A 427 12.93 -14.46 -10.63
N THR A 428 11.80 -14.49 -11.33
CA THR A 428 10.90 -15.64 -11.35
C THR A 428 11.60 -16.88 -11.92
N GLN A 429 12.32 -16.75 -13.03
CA GLN A 429 13.05 -17.85 -13.65
C GLN A 429 14.16 -18.39 -12.74
N TYR A 430 14.85 -17.50 -12.02
CA TYR A 430 15.90 -17.90 -11.08
C TYR A 430 15.35 -18.69 -9.90
N ILE A 431 14.28 -18.20 -9.28
CA ILE A 431 13.61 -18.88 -8.15
C ILE A 431 13.13 -20.28 -8.59
N CYS A 432 12.56 -20.38 -9.79
CA CYS A 432 12.10 -21.67 -10.36
C CYS A 432 13.24 -22.55 -10.90
N GLY A 433 14.50 -22.15 -10.76
CA GLY A 433 15.66 -22.94 -11.21
C GLY A 433 15.85 -22.99 -12.72
N GLN A 434 15.20 -22.13 -13.49
CA GLN A 434 15.30 -22.10 -14.95
C GLN A 434 16.54 -21.38 -15.48
N ILE A 435 17.07 -20.44 -14.67
CA ILE A 435 18.36 -19.78 -14.90
C ILE A 435 19.23 -19.89 -13.65
N ASP A 436 20.53 -19.74 -13.83
CA ASP A 436 21.53 -19.70 -12.74
C ASP A 436 22.00 -18.24 -12.46
N ASP A 437 23.04 -18.11 -11.66
CA ASP A 437 23.65 -16.82 -11.31
C ASP A 437 24.12 -16.05 -12.55
N ALA A 438 24.63 -16.74 -13.57
CA ALA A 438 25.04 -16.09 -14.82
C ALA A 438 23.84 -15.54 -15.59
N GLY A 439 22.70 -16.25 -15.57
CA GLY A 439 21.45 -15.77 -16.16
C GLY A 439 20.89 -14.52 -15.45
N LEU A 440 21.06 -14.40 -14.13
CA LEU A 440 20.73 -13.17 -13.41
C LEU A 440 21.64 -12.00 -13.81
N ASP A 441 22.95 -12.27 -13.89
CA ASP A 441 23.93 -11.25 -14.28
C ASP A 441 23.68 -10.77 -15.74
N ASP A 442 23.30 -11.68 -16.65
CA ASP A 442 22.92 -11.36 -18.02
C ASP A 442 21.64 -10.49 -18.07
N ALA A 443 20.65 -10.78 -17.23
CA ALA A 443 19.42 -9.97 -17.15
C ALA A 443 19.71 -8.57 -16.61
N ALA A 444 20.55 -8.45 -15.58
CA ALA A 444 20.98 -7.16 -15.06
C ALA A 444 21.74 -6.34 -16.12
N GLN A 445 22.59 -7.00 -16.95
CA GLN A 445 23.28 -6.33 -18.05
C GLN A 445 22.29 -5.89 -19.15
N GLN A 446 21.30 -6.72 -19.51
CA GLN A 446 20.25 -6.34 -20.45
C GLN A 446 19.43 -5.14 -19.95
N TRP A 447 19.14 -5.09 -18.65
CA TRP A 447 18.46 -3.95 -18.03
C TRP A 447 19.28 -2.66 -18.22
N LEU A 448 20.60 -2.71 -17.95
CA LEU A 448 21.51 -1.58 -18.16
C LEU A 448 21.53 -1.13 -19.63
N ASP A 449 21.68 -2.08 -20.57
CA ASP A 449 21.82 -1.81 -22.01
C ASP A 449 20.54 -1.24 -22.64
N ARG A 450 19.37 -1.55 -22.06
CA ARG A 450 18.07 -1.10 -22.58
C ARG A 450 17.57 0.22 -21.99
N GLY A 451 18.40 0.93 -21.26
CA GLY A 451 18.10 2.25 -20.71
C GLY A 451 18.34 2.39 -19.21
N GLY A 452 18.54 1.27 -18.51
CA GLY A 452 18.78 1.30 -17.07
C GLY A 452 20.00 2.09 -16.65
N ALA A 453 21.09 2.06 -17.44
CA ALA A 453 22.28 2.87 -17.16
C ALA A 453 21.97 4.36 -17.20
N GLN A 454 21.19 4.81 -18.20
CA GLN A 454 20.74 6.20 -18.29
C GLN A 454 19.76 6.56 -17.18
N LEU A 455 18.85 5.64 -16.84
CA LEU A 455 17.90 5.84 -15.72
C LEU A 455 18.66 6.07 -14.40
N VAL A 456 19.67 5.26 -14.10
CA VAL A 456 20.51 5.42 -12.90
C VAL A 456 21.24 6.76 -12.91
N GLU A 457 21.75 7.22 -14.05
CA GLU A 457 22.38 8.53 -14.18
C GLU A 457 21.39 9.66 -13.91
N GLU A 458 20.23 9.67 -14.58
CA GLU A 458 19.19 10.69 -14.40
C GLU A 458 18.68 10.76 -12.94
N VAL A 459 18.39 9.60 -12.32
CA VAL A 459 17.94 9.54 -10.92
C VAL A 459 19.00 10.10 -9.98
N ASN A 460 20.29 9.76 -10.18
CA ASN A 460 21.36 10.27 -9.33
C ASN A 460 21.71 11.75 -9.58
N GLU A 461 21.52 12.27 -10.78
CA GLU A 461 21.64 13.71 -11.04
C GLU A 461 20.53 14.49 -10.27
N LEU A 462 19.28 14.01 -10.33
CA LEU A 462 18.16 14.59 -9.58
C LEU A 462 18.38 14.49 -8.07
N TYR A 463 18.83 13.33 -7.60
CA TYR A 463 19.15 13.10 -6.19
C TYR A 463 20.28 14.02 -5.70
N ALA A 464 21.34 14.20 -6.47
CA ALA A 464 22.45 15.07 -6.11
C ALA A 464 22.07 16.57 -6.08
N ALA A 465 21.13 16.97 -6.93
CA ALA A 465 20.60 18.33 -6.99
C ALA A 465 19.62 18.67 -5.87
N ASP A 466 19.03 17.66 -5.24
CA ASP A 466 18.06 17.86 -4.15
C ASP A 466 18.78 18.30 -2.88
N THR A 467 18.43 19.49 -2.39
CA THR A 467 18.94 20.07 -1.14
C THR A 467 18.17 19.66 0.09
N ASN A 468 17.05 18.95 -0.06
CA ASN A 468 16.14 18.52 1.01
C ASN A 468 16.17 17.00 1.27
N LYS A 469 17.17 16.31 0.75
CA LYS A 469 17.33 14.84 0.90
C LYS A 469 17.74 14.42 2.31
#